data_8d5aeff3cf164e5207794570cc01819a
#
_entry.id   8d5aeff3cf164e5207794570cc01819a
#
_cell.length_a   1.000
_cell.length_b   1.000
_cell.length_c   1.000
_cell.angle_alpha   90.00
_cell.angle_beta   90.00
_cell.angle_gamma   90.00
#
_symmetry.space_group_name_H-M   'P 1'
#
loop_
_entity.id
_entity.type
_entity.pdbx_description
1 polymer ?
#
loop_
_entity_poly.entity_id
_entity_poly.type
_entity_poly.pdbx_seq_one_letter_code
_entity_poly.pdbx_strand_id
1 'polypeptide(L)'
;MKRLTLALLLAPLFSTAVMAAGYTGPGATAQVTTVVAALDAADDTPVVLQGQIVKRLQDELYEFKDASGTIHVEIDDEHWPAQAVSEKAMVKITGEVDRDLMSREVDVEHLEIIQ
;
A
#
# COMPACT_ATOMS: atom_id res chain seq x y z
N MET A 1 29.01 -9.18 21.25
CA MET A 1 28.47 -9.16 20.43
C MET A 1 28.17 -9.85 19.93
N LYS A 2 28.52 -9.66 20.53
CA LYS A 2 27.98 -9.91 19.78
C LYS A 2 27.19 -10.58 19.44
N ARG A 3 27.22 -10.58 20.05
CA ARG A 3 26.27 -10.93 19.48
C ARG A 3 25.41 -11.27 19.02
N LEU A 4 25.40 -10.96 19.59
CA LEU A 4 24.36 -10.99 18.88
C LEU A 4 23.70 -11.46 18.51
N THR A 5 23.90 -11.32 19.01
CA THR A 5 23.13 -11.48 18.30
C THR A 5 22.37 -11.90 17.96
N LEU A 6 22.49 -11.60 18.47
CA LEU A 6 21.63 -11.73 17.76
C LEU A 6 20.94 -12.21 17.42
N ALA A 7 21.31 -12.04 17.84
CA ALA A 7 20.57 -12.09 17.06
C ALA A 7 19.83 -12.61 16.84
N LEU A 8 19.81 -12.31 17.34
CA LEU A 8 19.00 -12.36 16.64
C LEU A 8 18.35 -12.88 16.32
N LEU A 9 18.51 -12.66 16.67
CA LEU A 9 17.76 -12.74 15.92
C LEU A 9 17.14 -13.21 15.55
N LEU A 10 17.09 -13.07 15.78
CA LEU A 10 16.32 -13.11 14.91
C LEU A 10 15.65 -13.54 14.40
N ALA A 11 15.72 -13.49 14.58
CA ALA A 11 14.99 -13.43 13.60
C ALA A 11 14.16 -13.96 13.27
N PRO A 12 13.93 -13.88 13.28
CA PRO A 12 13.03 -13.87 12.52
C PRO A 12 12.24 -14.18 12.26
N LEU A 13 12.06 -13.72 12.21
CA LEU A 13 11.29 -13.49 11.49
C LEU A 13 10.60 -13.67 11.01
N PHE A 14 10.46 -13.42 10.73
CA PHE A 14 9.68 -13.03 9.89
C PHE A 14 9.25 -13.20 8.95
N SER A 15 9.32 -13.05 8.66
CA SER A 15 8.86 -12.63 7.74
C SER A 15 8.15 -12.67 6.93
N THR A 16 8.10 -12.24 6.62
CA THR A 16 7.38 -11.90 5.96
C THR A 16 6.92 -11.32 5.22
N ALA A 17 6.80 -11.04 5.10
CA ALA A 17 6.27 -10.35 4.30
C ALA A 17 6.74 -9.63 3.66
N VAL A 18 6.91 -9.59 3.57
CA VAL A 18 7.24 -8.90 3.15
C VAL A 18 7.42 -8.10 3.00
N MET A 19 7.63 -8.10 3.01
CA MET A 19 7.60 -7.23 2.58
C MET A 19 7.96 -6.14 3.04
N ALA A 20 7.62 -5.51 2.60
CA ALA A 20 7.75 -4.20 2.90
C ALA A 20 8.01 -3.98 4.29
N ALA A 21 7.51 -4.85 5.02
CA ALA A 21 7.60 -4.74 6.38
C ALA A 21 8.98 -4.75 6.91
N GLY A 22 9.81 -5.34 6.20
CA GLY A 22 11.20 -5.32 6.41
C GLY A 22 11.70 -4.87 7.74
N TYR A 23 12.50 -3.84 7.67
CA TYR A 23 13.22 -3.35 8.82
C TYR A 23 12.36 -2.41 9.67
N THR A 24 12.34 -2.66 10.98
CA THR A 24 11.56 -1.83 11.90
C THR A 24 12.41 -1.20 13.01
N GLY A 25 13.74 -1.32 12.94
CA GLY A 25 14.61 -0.78 13.97
C GLY A 25 15.00 0.67 13.75
N PRO A 26 16.02 1.14 14.46
CA PRO A 26 16.47 2.53 14.31
C PRO A 26 16.83 2.84 12.86
N GLY A 27 16.40 4.01 12.40
CA GLY A 27 16.61 4.42 11.02
C GLY A 27 15.55 3.94 10.04
N ALA A 28 14.59 3.13 10.50
CA ALA A 28 13.52 2.64 9.63
C ALA A 28 12.61 3.79 9.22
N THR A 29 12.05 3.69 8.01
CA THR A 29 11.05 4.63 7.55
C THR A 29 9.69 4.13 7.97
N ALA A 30 8.86 5.01 8.51
CA ALA A 30 7.50 4.64 8.87
C ALA A 30 6.73 4.25 7.62
N GLN A 31 5.99 3.15 7.71
CA GLN A 31 5.19 2.69 6.57
C GLN A 31 3.92 3.52 6.45
N VAL A 32 3.56 3.90 5.23
CA VAL A 32 2.33 4.63 4.96
C VAL A 32 1.21 3.61 4.79
N THR A 33 0.24 3.67 5.70
CA THR A 33 -0.86 2.70 5.71
C THR A 33 -2.24 3.33 5.70
N THR A 34 -2.34 4.66 5.57
CA THR A 34 -3.63 5.34 5.49
C THR A 34 -3.65 6.29 4.30
N VAL A 35 -4.86 6.56 3.81
CA VAL A 35 -5.04 7.48 2.69
C VAL A 35 -4.55 8.87 3.05
N VAL A 36 -4.87 9.35 4.25
CA VAL A 36 -4.46 10.72 4.61
C VAL A 36 -2.94 10.83 4.64
N ALA A 37 -2.24 9.80 5.09
CA ALA A 37 -0.78 9.82 5.09
C ALA A 37 -0.23 9.74 3.65
N ALA A 38 -0.89 8.96 2.79
CA ALA A 38 -0.47 8.88 1.39
C ALA A 38 -0.63 10.21 0.68
N LEU A 39 -1.71 10.95 0.98
CA LEU A 39 -1.93 12.25 0.36
C LEU A 39 -0.84 13.25 0.72
N ASP A 40 -0.17 13.05 1.84
CA ASP A 40 0.88 13.94 2.32
C ASP A 40 2.27 13.42 2.03
N ALA A 41 2.39 12.26 1.43
CA ALA A 41 3.68 11.62 1.23
C ALA A 41 4.40 12.14 0.00
N ALA A 42 5.71 11.97 -0.02
CA ALA A 42 6.52 12.35 -1.17
C ALA A 42 6.30 11.39 -2.33
N ASP A 43 6.66 11.85 -3.52
CA ASP A 43 6.62 11.01 -4.71
C ASP A 43 7.43 9.73 -4.48
N ASP A 44 6.96 8.64 -5.04
CA ASP A 44 7.58 7.30 -4.96
C ASP A 44 7.57 6.67 -3.57
N THR A 45 6.85 7.24 -2.61
CA THR A 45 6.74 6.64 -1.28
C THR A 45 5.94 5.34 -1.36
N PRO A 46 6.48 4.22 -0.86
CA PRO A 46 5.71 2.97 -0.84
C PRO A 46 4.54 3.06 0.14
N VAL A 47 3.43 2.47 -0.24
CA VAL A 47 2.23 2.45 0.60
C VAL A 47 1.59 1.08 0.60
N VAL A 48 0.91 0.76 1.71
CA VAL A 48 0.06 -0.42 1.82
C VAL A 48 -1.26 0.07 2.45
N LEU A 49 -2.32 0.08 1.66
CA LEU A 49 -3.59 0.64 2.09
C LEU A 49 -4.67 -0.43 2.11
N GLN A 50 -5.55 -0.37 3.10
CA GLN A 50 -6.70 -1.26 3.19
C GLN A 50 -7.96 -0.43 3.15
N GLY A 51 -8.87 -0.78 2.24
CA GLY A 51 -10.09 -0.02 2.08
C GLY A 51 -10.93 -0.55 0.95
N GLN A 52 -11.68 0.33 0.32
CA GLN A 52 -12.64 -0.03 -0.72
C GLN A 52 -12.41 0.81 -1.97
N ILE A 53 -12.61 0.19 -3.12
CA ILE A 53 -12.62 0.89 -4.39
C ILE A 53 -14.06 1.31 -4.62
N VAL A 54 -14.33 2.62 -4.54
CA VAL A 54 -15.71 3.08 -4.50
C VAL A 54 -16.28 3.39 -5.87
N LYS A 55 -15.43 3.72 -6.85
CA LYS A 55 -15.89 3.85 -8.23
C LYS A 55 -14.72 3.95 -9.20
N ARG A 56 -15.03 3.70 -10.46
CA ARG A 56 -14.08 3.87 -11.56
C ARG A 56 -14.29 5.26 -12.14
N LEU A 57 -13.20 5.99 -12.33
CA LEU A 57 -13.26 7.34 -12.87
C LEU A 57 -12.91 7.37 -14.35
N GLN A 58 -11.92 6.61 -14.77
CA GLN A 58 -11.47 6.46 -16.15
C GLN A 58 -10.94 5.06 -16.31
N ASP A 59 -10.35 4.75 -17.45
CA ASP A 59 -9.94 3.39 -17.78
C ASP A 59 -9.23 2.66 -16.66
N GLU A 60 -8.18 3.22 -16.11
CA GLU A 60 -7.40 2.56 -15.06
C GLU A 60 -7.38 3.37 -13.78
N LEU A 61 -8.17 4.44 -13.72
CA LEU A 61 -8.20 5.34 -12.59
C LEU A 61 -9.45 5.11 -11.76
N TYR A 62 -9.25 4.89 -10.48
CA TYR A 62 -10.34 4.57 -9.55
C TYR A 62 -10.25 5.47 -8.34
N GLU A 63 -11.35 5.57 -7.62
CA GLU A 63 -11.40 6.25 -6.34
C GLU A 63 -11.34 5.21 -5.23
N PHE A 64 -10.39 5.37 -4.33
CA PHE A 64 -10.17 4.45 -3.21
C PHE A 64 -10.43 5.18 -1.91
N LYS A 65 -11.02 4.47 -0.95
CA LYS A 65 -11.44 5.08 0.31
C LYS A 65 -11.08 4.19 1.48
N ASP A 66 -10.55 4.79 2.54
CA ASP A 66 -10.46 4.15 3.84
C ASP A 66 -11.09 5.08 4.88
N ALA A 67 -10.95 4.74 6.17
CA ALA A 67 -11.55 5.56 7.22
C ALA A 67 -10.96 6.98 7.28
N SER A 68 -9.76 7.17 6.76
CA SER A 68 -9.06 8.46 6.85
C SER A 68 -9.36 9.40 5.69
N GLY A 69 -9.84 8.89 4.55
CA GLY A 69 -10.12 9.75 3.40
C GLY A 69 -10.21 8.99 2.10
N THR A 70 -10.15 9.72 0.99
CA THR A 70 -10.20 9.19 -0.37
C THR A 70 -8.97 9.62 -1.14
N ILE A 71 -8.53 8.76 -2.05
CA ILE A 71 -7.41 9.06 -2.94
C ILE A 71 -7.66 8.36 -4.27
N HIS A 72 -7.14 8.90 -5.34
CA HIS A 72 -7.18 8.24 -6.64
C HIS A 72 -6.11 7.17 -6.68
N VAL A 73 -6.44 6.04 -7.29
CA VAL A 73 -5.48 4.95 -7.47
C VAL A 73 -5.52 4.51 -8.92
N GLU A 74 -4.36 4.21 -9.46
CA GLU A 74 -4.24 3.69 -10.81
C GLU A 74 -3.99 2.20 -10.73
N ILE A 75 -4.86 1.40 -11.38
CA ILE A 75 -4.78 -0.05 -11.33
C ILE A 75 -4.80 -0.59 -12.75
N ASP A 76 -3.65 -1.09 -13.22
CA ASP A 76 -3.57 -1.74 -14.52
C ASP A 76 -4.42 -2.99 -14.53
N ASP A 77 -4.97 -3.33 -15.68
CA ASP A 77 -5.82 -4.50 -15.82
C ASP A 77 -5.13 -5.77 -15.32
N GLU A 78 -3.84 -5.87 -15.51
CA GLU A 78 -3.10 -7.08 -15.12
C GLU A 78 -2.97 -7.24 -13.61
N HIS A 79 -3.22 -6.18 -12.84
CA HIS A 79 -3.06 -6.23 -11.39
C HIS A 79 -4.34 -6.65 -10.66
N TRP A 80 -5.44 -6.81 -11.38
CA TRP A 80 -6.68 -7.28 -10.75
C TRP A 80 -6.59 -8.78 -10.47
N PRO A 81 -7.15 -9.24 -9.34
CA PRO A 81 -7.22 -10.69 -9.11
C PRO A 81 -8.19 -11.33 -10.09
N ALA A 82 -8.13 -12.66 -10.20
CA ALA A 82 -9.07 -13.38 -11.06
C ALA A 82 -10.50 -13.21 -10.61
N GLN A 83 -10.69 -12.99 -9.33
CA GLN A 83 -12.00 -12.82 -8.71
C GLN A 83 -12.49 -11.39 -8.91
N ALA A 84 -13.78 -11.23 -9.21
CA ALA A 84 -14.35 -9.90 -9.36
C ALA A 84 -14.32 -9.14 -8.04
N VAL A 85 -14.08 -7.83 -8.14
CA VAL A 85 -13.99 -6.95 -6.97
C VAL A 85 -15.12 -5.94 -7.08
N SER A 86 -15.99 -5.88 -6.06
CA SER A 86 -17.06 -4.90 -6.01
C SER A 86 -16.69 -3.74 -5.10
N GLU A 87 -17.52 -2.70 -5.11
CA GLU A 87 -17.31 -1.54 -4.25
C GLU A 87 -17.49 -1.88 -2.77
N LYS A 88 -18.04 -3.05 -2.46
CA LYS A 88 -18.22 -3.47 -1.08
C LYS A 88 -17.08 -4.32 -0.57
N ALA A 89 -16.19 -4.76 -1.46
CA ALA A 89 -15.09 -5.62 -1.06
C ALA A 89 -14.04 -4.81 -0.30
N MET A 90 -13.51 -5.38 0.77
CA MET A 90 -12.35 -4.82 1.44
C MET A 90 -11.13 -5.35 0.75
N VAL A 91 -10.27 -4.46 0.28
CA VAL A 91 -9.07 -4.84 -0.45
C VAL A 91 -7.84 -4.24 0.19
N LYS A 92 -6.72 -4.88 -0.04
CA LYS A 92 -5.42 -4.36 0.32
C LYS A 92 -4.66 -4.05 -0.96
N ILE A 93 -4.23 -2.82 -1.10
CA ILE A 93 -3.42 -2.41 -2.25
C ILE A 93 -2.02 -2.06 -1.78
N THR A 94 -1.05 -2.44 -2.59
CA THR A 94 0.35 -2.13 -2.38
C THR A 94 0.82 -1.37 -3.59
N GLY A 95 1.52 -0.29 -3.39
CA GLY A 95 2.01 0.51 -4.50
C GLY A 95 2.86 1.66 -4.03
N GLU A 96 2.94 2.68 -4.86
CA GLU A 96 3.74 3.87 -4.59
C GLU A 96 2.94 5.12 -4.87
N VAL A 97 3.23 6.17 -4.12
CA VAL A 97 2.63 7.48 -4.38
C VAL A 97 3.21 8.02 -5.68
N ASP A 98 2.32 8.43 -6.58
CA ASP A 98 2.69 9.13 -7.80
C ASP A 98 2.18 10.57 -7.66
N ARG A 99 3.11 11.47 -7.44
CA ARG A 99 2.78 12.85 -7.16
C ARG A 99 3.37 13.77 -8.21
N ASP A 100 2.51 14.55 -8.85
CA ASP A 100 2.99 15.59 -9.73
C ASP A 100 2.43 16.94 -9.26
N LEU A 101 2.57 17.96 -10.08
CA LEU A 101 2.20 19.32 -9.69
C LEU A 101 0.69 19.47 -9.41
N MET A 102 -0.13 18.64 -10.04
CA MET A 102 -1.57 18.83 -10.01
C MET A 102 -2.32 17.70 -9.31
N SER A 103 -1.67 16.58 -9.06
CA SER A 103 -2.39 15.42 -8.53
C SER A 103 -1.52 14.55 -7.67
N ARG A 104 -2.21 13.74 -6.86
CA ARG A 104 -1.59 12.69 -6.06
C ARG A 104 -2.40 11.44 -6.24
N GLU A 105 -1.73 10.38 -6.63
CA GLU A 105 -2.34 9.08 -6.88
C GLU A 105 -1.48 8.01 -6.26
N VAL A 106 -2.05 6.83 -6.11
CA VAL A 106 -1.27 5.64 -5.81
C VAL A 106 -1.23 4.79 -7.06
N ASP A 107 -0.02 4.47 -7.51
CA ASP A 107 0.19 3.54 -8.60
C ASP A 107 0.22 2.15 -7.99
N VAL A 108 -0.83 1.37 -8.22
CA VAL A 108 -1.02 0.09 -7.54
C VAL A 108 -0.24 -1.00 -8.26
N GLU A 109 0.59 -1.69 -7.51
CA GLU A 109 1.40 -2.81 -8.04
C GLU A 109 0.79 -4.15 -7.68
N HIS A 110 0.04 -4.22 -6.60
CA HIS A 110 -0.57 -5.46 -6.15
C HIS A 110 -1.88 -5.16 -5.45
N LEU A 111 -2.89 -5.98 -5.72
CA LEU A 111 -4.21 -5.83 -5.11
C LEU A 111 -4.71 -7.21 -4.70
N GLU A 112 -5.22 -7.30 -3.47
CA GLU A 112 -5.83 -8.54 -3.01
C GLU A 112 -7.09 -8.24 -2.22
N ILE A 113 -8.06 -9.15 -2.32
CA ILE A 113 -9.28 -9.05 -1.55
C ILE A 113 -9.01 -9.65 -0.18
N ILE A 114 -9.32 -8.90 0.87
CA ILE A 114 -9.11 -9.39 2.23
C ILE A 114 -10.43 -9.64 2.96
N GLN A 115 -11.54 -9.19 2.36
CA GLN A 115 -12.84 -9.50 2.95
C GLN A 115 -13.97 -9.16 1.98
#